data_56329ce25a1661085d0aff752f299946
#
_entry.id   56329ce25a1661085d0aff752f299946
#
_cell.length_a   1.000
_cell.length_b   1.000
_cell.length_c   1.000
_cell.angle_alpha   90.00
_cell.angle_beta   90.00
_cell.angle_gamma   90.00
#
_symmetry.space_group_name_H-M   'P 1'
#
loop_
_entity.id
_entity.type
_entity.pdbx_description
1 polymer ?
#
loop_
_entity_poly.entity_id
_entity_poly.type
_entity_poly.pdbx_seq_one_letter_code
_entity_poly.pdbx_strand_id
1 'polypeptide(L)'
;MSEFKVKFRGVRGSYPVAKGDYLKYGGNTACVEVNVGGHRIILDSGSGIIELGDELMQEYISSGTTISDRTPVKATILLSHIHLDHIQGFTFFKPLHLASTQINLFGGVNYNESLKEEISNILFTKSFPLDLGDIAANLNIQNINETSYIIFKPNSQPIVKRVDELQAGDYCEEDVVVTCYKSYAHPQNGVFIFRIEYKGKTLVYATDKESYPGGDKKLVKFAKNCDLLIHDSQYATEDYLNIYVPKQGFGHSTFEMALEVKNQINAKKLVYFHYEPTYNDERLDSLEEIYASNDAIMAKEGLELSLL
;
A
#
# COMPACT_ATOMS: atom_id res chain seq x y z
N MET A 1 -18.09 -5.30 -14.03
CA MET A 1 -18.72 -5.59 -12.72
C MET A 1 -18.15 -4.59 -11.73
N SER A 2 -18.99 -4.01 -10.89
CA SER A 2 -18.52 -3.12 -9.83
C SER A 2 -17.94 -3.98 -8.70
N GLU A 3 -16.61 -4.02 -8.59
CA GLU A 3 -15.92 -4.71 -7.49
C GLU A 3 -15.11 -3.69 -6.69
N PHE A 4 -14.91 -3.97 -5.42
CA PHE A 4 -13.94 -3.31 -4.56
C PHE A 4 -13.34 -4.38 -3.66
N LYS A 5 -12.26 -4.98 -4.13
CA LYS A 5 -11.55 -6.08 -3.47
C LYS A 5 -10.17 -5.65 -3.05
N VAL A 6 -9.75 -6.13 -1.91
CA VAL A 6 -8.44 -5.85 -1.30
C VAL A 6 -7.76 -7.18 -1.01
N LYS A 7 -6.58 -7.41 -1.58
CA LYS A 7 -5.78 -8.63 -1.38
C LYS A 7 -4.41 -8.27 -0.82
N PHE A 8 -4.02 -8.92 0.25
CA PHE A 8 -2.72 -8.70 0.90
C PHE A 8 -1.67 -9.57 0.21
N ARG A 9 -0.62 -8.94 -0.29
CA ARG A 9 0.48 -9.59 -1.01
C ARG A 9 1.77 -9.66 -0.19
N GLY A 10 1.93 -8.78 0.77
CA GLY A 10 3.00 -8.75 1.75
C GLY A 10 2.55 -7.95 2.96
N VAL A 11 2.90 -8.41 4.16
CA VAL A 11 2.35 -7.94 5.44
C VAL A 11 3.40 -7.56 6.46
N ARG A 12 4.68 -7.76 6.15
CA ARG A 12 5.80 -7.47 7.05
C ARG A 12 6.33 -6.05 6.86
N GLY A 13 6.85 -5.50 7.96
CA GLY A 13 7.66 -4.29 7.94
C GLY A 13 9.16 -4.59 7.83
N SER A 14 9.94 -3.57 7.58
CA SER A 14 11.40 -3.49 7.61
C SER A 14 12.15 -4.41 6.65
N TYR A 15 11.92 -5.73 6.65
CA TYR A 15 12.59 -6.68 5.75
C TYR A 15 11.80 -7.98 5.58
N PRO A 16 11.95 -8.68 4.42
CA PRO A 16 11.26 -9.94 4.18
C PRO A 16 11.89 -11.10 4.94
N VAL A 17 11.08 -12.08 5.33
CA VAL A 17 11.50 -13.26 6.09
C VAL A 17 11.16 -14.54 5.34
N ALA A 18 12.19 -15.33 4.99
CA ALA A 18 12.06 -16.61 4.29
C ALA A 18 12.32 -17.80 5.23
N LYS A 19 11.37 -18.10 6.14
CA LYS A 19 11.46 -19.21 7.11
C LYS A 19 10.15 -19.98 7.17
N GLY A 20 10.21 -21.27 7.51
CA GLY A 20 9.04 -22.15 7.57
C GLY A 20 8.01 -21.81 8.64
N ASP A 21 8.42 -21.13 9.71
CA ASP A 21 7.58 -20.66 10.82
C ASP A 21 6.96 -19.27 10.60
N TYR A 22 6.92 -18.82 9.31
CA TYR A 22 6.32 -17.55 8.87
C TYR A 22 5.26 -17.74 7.75
N LEU A 23 4.91 -18.99 7.44
CA LEU A 23 4.05 -19.31 6.29
C LEU A 23 2.57 -18.99 6.53
N LYS A 24 2.12 -18.93 7.78
CA LYS A 24 0.71 -18.69 8.10
C LYS A 24 0.30 -17.24 7.86
N TYR A 25 1.14 -16.28 8.22
CA TYR A 25 0.88 -14.86 8.02
C TYR A 25 1.58 -14.33 6.76
N GLY A 26 2.69 -14.92 6.39
CA GLY A 26 3.53 -14.52 5.27
C GLY A 26 4.82 -13.82 5.70
N GLY A 27 5.81 -13.80 4.82
CA GLY A 27 7.14 -13.25 5.06
C GLY A 27 7.49 -12.06 4.17
N ASN A 28 6.62 -11.69 3.21
CA ASN A 28 6.86 -10.58 2.29
C ASN A 28 6.57 -9.22 2.92
N THR A 29 7.30 -8.19 2.48
CA THR A 29 7.12 -6.82 2.91
C THR A 29 5.97 -6.13 2.18
N ALA A 30 5.57 -4.97 2.69
CA ALA A 30 4.35 -4.23 2.41
C ALA A 30 3.95 -4.17 0.93
N CYS A 31 2.84 -4.83 0.60
CA CYS A 31 2.19 -4.74 -0.70
C CYS A 31 0.72 -5.14 -0.58
N VAL A 32 -0.19 -4.26 -0.99
CA VAL A 32 -1.63 -4.52 -0.98
C VAL A 32 -2.23 -4.24 -2.35
N GLU A 33 -2.84 -5.25 -2.95
CA GLU A 33 -3.54 -5.12 -4.23
C GLU A 33 -5.00 -4.73 -4.00
N VAL A 34 -5.47 -3.72 -4.71
CA VAL A 34 -6.84 -3.23 -4.68
C VAL A 34 -7.42 -3.27 -6.09
N ASN A 35 -8.39 -4.16 -6.31
CA ASN A 35 -9.15 -4.22 -7.56
C ASN A 35 -10.48 -3.49 -7.36
N VAL A 36 -10.63 -2.32 -7.98
CA VAL A 36 -11.76 -1.41 -7.74
C VAL A 36 -12.19 -0.69 -9.01
N GLY A 37 -13.49 -0.73 -9.32
CA GLY A 37 -14.06 -0.03 -10.47
C GLY A 37 -13.43 -0.41 -11.83
N GLY A 38 -12.88 -1.62 -11.96
CA GLY A 38 -12.14 -2.08 -13.14
C GLY A 38 -10.69 -1.61 -13.22
N HIS A 39 -10.17 -1.00 -12.17
CA HIS A 39 -8.77 -0.57 -12.04
C HIS A 39 -8.03 -1.44 -11.02
N ARG A 40 -6.75 -1.72 -11.31
CA ARG A 40 -5.83 -2.36 -10.37
C ARG A 40 -4.92 -1.29 -9.77
N ILE A 41 -5.07 -1.08 -8.47
CA ILE A 41 -4.25 -0.18 -7.67
C ILE A 41 -3.41 -1.05 -6.73
N ILE A 42 -2.12 -0.75 -6.63
CA ILE A 42 -1.19 -1.46 -5.74
C ILE A 42 -0.68 -0.43 -4.74
N LEU A 43 -0.90 -0.69 -3.46
CA LEU A 43 -0.40 0.13 -2.36
C LEU A 43 0.93 -0.45 -1.91
N ASP A 44 1.99 0.28 -2.14
CA ASP A 44 3.39 -0.08 -1.98
C ASP A 44 3.87 -1.25 -2.85
N SER A 45 5.16 -1.33 -3.05
CA SER A 45 5.86 -2.30 -3.90
C SER A 45 7.00 -3.01 -3.18
N GLY A 46 6.75 -3.40 -1.91
CA GLY A 46 7.64 -4.28 -1.18
C GLY A 46 7.77 -5.65 -1.85
N SER A 47 8.42 -6.60 -1.19
CA SER A 47 8.68 -7.90 -1.82
C SER A 47 7.41 -8.66 -2.22
N GLY A 48 6.26 -8.38 -1.59
CA GLY A 48 4.97 -8.96 -1.97
C GLY A 48 4.51 -8.69 -3.41
N ILE A 49 5.03 -7.65 -4.08
CA ILE A 49 4.68 -7.36 -5.48
C ILE A 49 5.27 -8.38 -6.46
N ILE A 50 6.30 -9.14 -6.05
CA ILE A 50 7.00 -10.09 -6.92
C ILE A 50 6.06 -11.21 -7.36
N GLU A 51 5.36 -11.84 -6.40
CA GLU A 51 4.37 -12.88 -6.69
C GLU A 51 3.19 -12.34 -7.50
N LEU A 52 2.69 -11.14 -7.17
CA LEU A 52 1.69 -10.47 -7.98
C LEU A 52 2.18 -10.30 -9.43
N GLY A 53 3.45 -9.94 -9.62
CA GLY A 53 4.05 -9.84 -10.95
C GLY A 53 4.00 -11.16 -11.72
N ASP A 54 4.21 -12.29 -11.05
CA ASP A 54 4.12 -13.62 -11.65
C ASP A 54 2.68 -13.98 -12.05
N GLU A 55 1.71 -13.71 -11.17
CA GLU A 55 0.29 -13.89 -11.47
C GLU A 55 -0.13 -13.04 -12.70
N LEU A 56 0.27 -11.78 -12.75
CA LEU A 56 -0.06 -10.88 -13.87
C LEU A 56 0.57 -11.32 -15.20
N MET A 57 1.77 -11.89 -15.16
CA MET A 57 2.38 -12.49 -16.36
C MET A 57 1.62 -13.72 -16.83
N GLN A 58 1.11 -14.56 -15.92
CA GLN A 58 0.26 -15.69 -16.28
C GLN A 58 -1.09 -15.23 -16.87
N GLU A 59 -1.72 -14.21 -16.25
CA GLU A 59 -2.93 -13.59 -16.81
C GLU A 59 -2.68 -13.07 -18.23
N TYR A 60 -1.58 -12.35 -18.45
CA TYR A 60 -1.18 -11.83 -19.75
C TYR A 60 -0.99 -12.96 -20.78
N ILE A 61 -0.24 -14.01 -20.42
CA ILE A 61 0.05 -15.14 -21.33
C ILE A 61 -1.24 -15.88 -21.69
N SER A 62 -2.14 -16.09 -20.75
CA SER A 62 -3.39 -16.84 -20.96
C SER A 62 -4.49 -16.01 -21.64
N SER A 63 -4.35 -14.69 -21.73
CA SER A 63 -5.36 -13.80 -22.32
C SER A 63 -5.42 -13.84 -23.85
N GLY A 64 -4.43 -14.46 -24.55
CA GLY A 64 -4.39 -14.56 -26.01
C GLY A 64 -3.35 -15.53 -26.52
N THR A 65 -3.54 -16.03 -27.72
CA THR A 65 -2.66 -17.03 -28.37
C THR A 65 -1.42 -16.40 -28.98
N THR A 66 -1.51 -15.16 -29.45
CA THR A 66 -0.38 -14.40 -30.01
C THR A 66 -0.13 -13.14 -29.18
N ILE A 67 1.04 -12.54 -29.32
CA ILE A 67 1.39 -11.31 -28.58
C ILE A 67 0.38 -10.18 -28.85
N SER A 68 -0.09 -10.08 -30.10
CA SER A 68 -1.06 -9.04 -30.51
C SER A 68 -2.46 -9.23 -29.93
N ASP A 69 -2.82 -10.44 -29.55
CA ASP A 69 -4.16 -10.77 -29.05
C ASP A 69 -4.23 -10.66 -27.50
N ARG A 70 -3.06 -10.57 -26.85
CA ARG A 70 -2.98 -10.54 -25.38
C ARG A 70 -3.42 -9.21 -24.81
N THR A 71 -4.11 -9.28 -23.69
CA THR A 71 -4.54 -8.09 -22.93
C THR A 71 -3.34 -7.51 -22.18
N PRO A 72 -2.95 -6.25 -22.46
CA PRO A 72 -1.84 -5.60 -21.76
C PRO A 72 -2.07 -5.51 -20.24
N VAL A 73 -1.02 -5.72 -19.47
CA VAL A 73 -1.04 -5.47 -18.03
C VAL A 73 -1.14 -3.97 -17.78
N LYS A 74 -2.11 -3.56 -16.95
CA LYS A 74 -2.29 -2.16 -16.53
C LYS A 74 -2.41 -2.13 -15.00
N ALA A 75 -1.62 -1.28 -14.36
CA ALA A 75 -1.72 -1.07 -12.92
C ALA A 75 -1.27 0.34 -12.53
N THR A 76 -1.75 0.80 -11.38
CA THR A 76 -1.26 2.01 -10.74
C THR A 76 -0.67 1.64 -9.38
N ILE A 77 0.57 2.02 -9.14
CA ILE A 77 1.26 1.81 -7.88
C ILE A 77 1.26 3.15 -7.13
N LEU A 78 0.80 3.13 -5.88
CA LEU A 78 0.81 4.26 -4.97
C LEU A 78 1.83 3.98 -3.87
N LEU A 79 2.91 4.73 -3.84
CA LEU A 79 3.93 4.60 -2.80
C LEU A 79 3.57 5.48 -1.61
N SER A 80 3.43 4.87 -0.44
CA SER A 80 3.27 5.58 0.82
C SER A 80 4.52 6.39 1.16
N HIS A 81 5.69 5.81 0.94
CA HIS A 81 7.02 6.42 1.06
C HIS A 81 8.07 5.52 0.39
N ILE A 82 9.35 5.89 0.49
CA ILE A 82 10.43 5.23 -0.23
C ILE A 82 11.38 4.40 0.66
N HIS A 83 10.96 3.99 1.86
CA HIS A 83 11.75 3.03 2.62
C HIS A 83 11.83 1.70 1.86
N LEU A 84 12.94 0.99 2.05
CA LEU A 84 13.30 -0.15 1.19
C LEU A 84 12.25 -1.26 1.19
N ASP A 85 11.64 -1.53 2.32
CA ASP A 85 10.59 -2.55 2.47
C ASP A 85 9.27 -2.21 1.72
N HIS A 86 9.11 -0.95 1.29
CA HIS A 86 7.98 -0.50 0.47
C HIS A 86 8.28 -0.42 -1.03
N ILE A 87 9.56 -0.52 -1.42
CA ILE A 87 9.96 -0.34 -2.83
C ILE A 87 10.84 -1.47 -3.39
N GLN A 88 11.44 -2.32 -2.54
CA GLN A 88 12.47 -3.29 -2.95
C GLN A 88 11.99 -4.33 -3.98
N GLY A 89 10.69 -4.66 -4.00
CA GLY A 89 10.13 -5.60 -4.96
C GLY A 89 9.92 -5.02 -6.36
N PHE A 90 9.93 -3.68 -6.50
CA PHE A 90 9.62 -3.00 -7.75
C PHE A 90 10.51 -3.45 -8.90
N THR A 91 11.83 -3.56 -8.69
CA THR A 91 12.79 -4.00 -9.72
C THR A 91 12.55 -5.44 -10.21
N PHE A 92 11.93 -6.28 -9.38
CA PHE A 92 11.61 -7.67 -9.68
C PHE A 92 10.17 -7.89 -10.15
N PHE A 93 9.40 -6.82 -10.31
CA PHE A 93 8.05 -6.86 -10.82
C PHE A 93 8.05 -7.13 -12.32
N LYS A 94 7.90 -8.41 -12.71
CA LYS A 94 8.08 -8.90 -14.09
C LYS A 94 7.34 -8.11 -15.17
N PRO A 95 6.11 -7.59 -14.94
CA PRO A 95 5.43 -6.76 -15.93
C PRO A 95 6.21 -5.54 -16.41
N LEU A 96 7.18 -5.02 -15.64
CA LEU A 96 8.06 -3.92 -16.07
C LEU A 96 8.91 -4.26 -17.29
N HIS A 97 9.17 -5.55 -17.53
CA HIS A 97 9.99 -6.02 -18.64
C HIS A 97 9.18 -6.36 -19.90
N LEU A 98 7.88 -6.04 -19.90
CA LEU A 98 6.97 -6.30 -21.02
C LEU A 98 6.55 -4.99 -21.69
N ALA A 99 6.89 -4.79 -22.96
CA ALA A 99 6.66 -3.54 -23.68
C ALA A 99 5.19 -3.11 -23.80
N SER A 100 4.23 -4.05 -23.73
CA SER A 100 2.81 -3.74 -23.75
C SER A 100 2.23 -3.30 -22.40
N THR A 101 2.99 -3.44 -21.31
CA THR A 101 2.58 -3.07 -19.96
C THR A 101 2.48 -1.53 -19.79
N GLN A 102 1.48 -1.09 -19.05
CA GLN A 102 1.26 0.31 -18.69
C GLN A 102 1.20 0.43 -17.16
N ILE A 103 2.20 1.09 -16.57
CA ILE A 103 2.29 1.31 -15.12
C ILE A 103 2.31 2.82 -14.85
N ASN A 104 1.41 3.26 -13.96
CA ASN A 104 1.53 4.56 -13.32
C ASN A 104 2.13 4.36 -11.93
N LEU A 105 3.14 5.12 -11.57
CA LEU A 105 3.78 5.14 -10.26
C LEU A 105 3.62 6.52 -9.65
N PHE A 106 2.88 6.62 -8.56
CA PHE A 106 2.63 7.86 -7.85
C PHE A 106 3.21 7.80 -6.44
N GLY A 107 3.87 8.86 -6.01
CA GLY A 107 4.44 9.00 -4.67
C GLY A 107 4.86 10.42 -4.37
N GLY A 108 5.31 10.66 -3.16
CA GLY A 108 5.70 12.00 -2.71
C GLY A 108 7.05 12.47 -3.27
N VAL A 109 7.27 13.76 -3.15
CA VAL A 109 8.58 14.39 -3.33
C VAL A 109 9.29 14.46 -1.98
N ASN A 110 10.57 14.15 -1.96
CA ASN A 110 11.43 14.29 -0.79
C ASN A 110 12.60 15.24 -1.08
N TYR A 111 12.90 16.17 -0.18
CA TYR A 111 14.10 17.04 -0.18
C TYR A 111 14.51 17.69 -1.51
N ASN A 112 13.65 17.99 -2.43
CA ASN A 112 13.93 18.55 -3.77
C ASN A 112 14.27 17.50 -4.85
N GLU A 113 14.22 16.20 -4.55
CA GLU A 113 14.34 15.16 -5.58
C GLU A 113 12.94 14.69 -6.00
N SER A 114 12.73 14.51 -7.29
CA SER A 114 11.50 13.92 -7.81
C SER A 114 11.43 12.43 -7.47
N LEU A 115 10.24 11.86 -7.38
CA LEU A 115 10.05 10.41 -7.18
C LEU A 115 10.86 9.59 -8.20
N LYS A 116 10.94 10.07 -9.45
CA LYS A 116 11.70 9.40 -10.50
C LYS A 116 13.21 9.35 -10.20
N GLU A 117 13.77 10.46 -9.71
CA GLU A 117 15.18 10.54 -9.30
C GLU A 117 15.45 9.63 -8.12
N GLU A 118 14.59 9.66 -7.09
CA GLU A 118 14.73 8.80 -5.91
C GLU A 118 14.67 7.31 -6.26
N ILE A 119 13.66 6.87 -7.03
CA ILE A 119 13.55 5.48 -7.48
C ILE A 119 14.76 5.07 -8.31
N SER A 120 15.25 5.94 -9.21
CA SER A 120 16.46 5.68 -9.99
C SER A 120 17.69 5.55 -9.09
N ASN A 121 17.87 6.46 -8.13
CA ASN A 121 19.03 6.51 -7.26
C ASN A 121 19.08 5.40 -6.22
N ILE A 122 17.92 4.85 -5.82
CA ILE A 122 17.84 3.79 -4.81
C ILE A 122 17.85 2.40 -5.44
N LEU A 123 17.00 2.17 -6.44
CA LEU A 123 16.73 0.83 -6.98
C LEU A 123 17.50 0.51 -8.25
N PHE A 124 17.75 1.50 -9.11
CA PHE A 124 18.41 1.31 -10.43
C PHE A 124 19.84 1.82 -10.41
N THR A 125 20.61 1.36 -9.43
CA THR A 125 22.02 1.71 -9.23
C THR A 125 22.92 0.58 -9.73
N LYS A 126 24.24 0.73 -9.53
CA LYS A 126 25.25 -0.30 -9.90
C LYS A 126 25.00 -1.69 -9.28
N SER A 127 24.14 -1.79 -8.27
CA SER A 127 23.75 -3.05 -7.63
C SER A 127 22.63 -3.78 -8.38
N PHE A 128 21.99 -3.13 -9.37
CA PHE A 128 20.98 -3.72 -10.23
C PHE A 128 21.44 -3.65 -11.70
N PRO A 129 21.20 -4.71 -12.52
CA PRO A 129 21.80 -4.82 -13.85
C PRO A 129 21.19 -3.92 -14.94
N LEU A 130 20.05 -3.26 -14.63
CA LEU A 130 19.34 -2.39 -15.56
C LEU A 130 19.26 -0.97 -15.00
N ASP A 131 19.28 0.01 -15.88
CA ASP A 131 18.90 1.38 -15.56
C ASP A 131 17.38 1.57 -15.66
N LEU A 132 16.83 2.57 -14.99
CA LEU A 132 15.39 2.88 -15.08
C LEU A 132 14.96 3.16 -16.55
N GLY A 133 15.86 3.66 -17.38
CA GLY A 133 15.64 3.89 -18.81
C GLY A 133 15.55 2.62 -19.66
N ASP A 134 16.03 1.47 -19.16
CA ASP A 134 15.98 0.18 -19.84
C ASP A 134 14.68 -0.58 -19.62
N ILE A 135 13.78 -0.07 -18.74
CA ILE A 135 12.46 -0.65 -18.48
C ILE A 135 11.64 -0.66 -19.78
N ALA A 136 11.19 -1.85 -20.19
CA ALA A 136 10.44 -2.01 -21.44
C ALA A 136 9.00 -1.49 -21.36
N ALA A 137 8.38 -1.53 -20.17
CA ALA A 137 7.01 -1.07 -19.94
C ALA A 137 6.86 0.45 -20.18
N ASN A 138 5.65 0.86 -20.56
CA ASN A 138 5.28 2.27 -20.53
C ASN A 138 5.09 2.69 -19.05
N LEU A 139 6.14 3.24 -18.46
CA LEU A 139 6.19 3.63 -17.04
C LEU A 139 6.05 5.15 -16.92
N ASN A 140 4.92 5.59 -16.36
CA ASN A 140 4.65 6.97 -16.01
C ASN A 140 4.89 7.19 -14.51
N ILE A 141 5.94 7.93 -14.16
CA ILE A 141 6.27 8.28 -12.76
C ILE A 141 5.87 9.72 -12.52
N GLN A 142 5.02 9.97 -11.54
CA GLN A 142 4.51 11.31 -11.23
C GLN A 142 4.52 11.57 -9.73
N ASN A 143 4.97 12.78 -9.37
CA ASN A 143 4.91 13.27 -8.00
C ASN A 143 3.47 13.64 -7.61
N ILE A 144 3.07 13.29 -6.39
CA ILE A 144 1.84 13.73 -5.75
C ILE A 144 2.16 14.49 -4.47
N ASN A 145 1.19 15.22 -3.97
CA ASN A 145 1.26 15.95 -2.71
C ASN A 145 -0.06 15.83 -1.93
N GLU A 146 -0.12 16.37 -0.72
CA GLU A 146 -1.29 16.29 0.17
C GLU A 146 -2.59 16.87 -0.40
N THR A 147 -2.51 17.65 -1.48
CA THR A 147 -3.68 18.25 -2.15
C THR A 147 -4.06 17.52 -3.43
N SER A 148 -3.37 16.41 -3.75
CA SER A 148 -3.60 15.65 -4.98
C SER A 148 -4.84 14.76 -4.86
N TYR A 149 -5.64 14.77 -5.91
CA TYR A 149 -6.71 13.84 -6.21
C TYR A 149 -6.29 12.99 -7.40
N ILE A 150 -6.35 11.68 -7.27
CA ILE A 150 -6.11 10.75 -8.38
C ILE A 150 -7.47 10.16 -8.74
N ILE A 151 -7.96 10.48 -9.94
CA ILE A 151 -9.30 10.12 -10.40
C ILE A 151 -9.17 9.06 -11.48
N PHE A 152 -9.82 7.93 -11.28
CA PHE A 152 -9.86 6.82 -12.22
C PHE A 152 -11.26 6.75 -12.84
N LYS A 153 -11.37 7.14 -14.08
CA LYS A 153 -12.59 6.98 -14.85
C LYS A 153 -12.61 5.64 -15.58
N PRO A 154 -13.78 5.04 -15.85
CA PRO A 154 -13.86 3.77 -16.55
C PRO A 154 -13.04 3.77 -17.85
N ASN A 155 -12.22 2.73 -18.03
CA ASN A 155 -11.40 2.51 -19.23
C ASN A 155 -10.42 3.64 -19.60
N SER A 156 -10.07 4.53 -18.68
CA SER A 156 -9.12 5.62 -18.91
C SER A 156 -7.87 5.51 -18.04
N GLN A 157 -6.83 6.26 -18.41
CA GLN A 157 -5.68 6.47 -17.53
C GLN A 157 -6.08 7.35 -16.33
N PRO A 158 -5.43 7.18 -15.17
CA PRO A 158 -5.68 8.03 -14.02
C PRO A 158 -5.35 9.50 -14.31
N ILE A 159 -6.16 10.39 -13.78
CA ILE A 159 -5.99 11.84 -13.89
C ILE A 159 -5.60 12.36 -12.51
N VAL A 160 -4.48 13.08 -12.42
CA VAL A 160 -4.07 13.74 -11.19
C VAL A 160 -4.46 15.22 -11.27
N LYS A 161 -5.22 15.68 -10.28
CA LYS A 161 -5.58 17.10 -10.10
C LYS A 161 -5.27 17.55 -8.69
N ARG A 162 -4.96 18.80 -8.50
CA ARG A 162 -4.90 19.42 -7.17
C ARG A 162 -6.30 19.84 -6.73
N VAL A 163 -6.51 19.95 -5.43
CA VAL A 163 -7.81 20.36 -4.86
C VAL A 163 -8.29 21.72 -5.40
N ASP A 164 -7.37 22.65 -5.66
CA ASP A 164 -7.64 23.98 -6.22
C ASP A 164 -7.95 23.97 -7.73
N GLU A 165 -7.67 22.87 -8.42
CA GLU A 165 -7.96 22.65 -9.84
C GLU A 165 -9.26 21.89 -10.07
N LEU A 166 -9.87 21.35 -8.99
CA LEU A 166 -11.10 20.58 -9.09
C LEU A 166 -12.30 21.46 -9.44
N GLN A 167 -13.09 20.98 -10.40
CA GLN A 167 -14.34 21.59 -10.82
C GLN A 167 -15.54 20.66 -10.58
N ALA A 168 -16.72 21.23 -10.48
CA ALA A 168 -17.94 20.45 -10.39
C ALA A 168 -18.08 19.54 -11.62
N GLY A 169 -18.25 18.23 -11.41
CA GLY A 169 -18.35 17.23 -12.47
C GLY A 169 -17.03 16.59 -12.91
N ASP A 170 -15.89 16.94 -12.29
CA ASP A 170 -14.61 16.27 -12.59
C ASP A 170 -14.64 14.78 -12.28
N TYR A 171 -15.42 14.37 -11.28
CA TYR A 171 -15.68 12.97 -10.94
C TYR A 171 -17.10 12.76 -10.41
N CYS A 172 -17.55 11.52 -10.42
CA CYS A 172 -18.85 11.08 -9.93
C CYS A 172 -18.73 9.79 -9.11
N GLU A 173 -19.85 9.25 -8.61
CA GLU A 173 -19.86 8.01 -7.79
C GLU A 173 -19.36 6.76 -8.54
N GLU A 174 -19.40 6.77 -9.87
CA GLU A 174 -18.88 5.67 -10.71
C GLU A 174 -17.37 5.74 -10.93
N ASP A 175 -16.72 6.82 -10.54
CA ASP A 175 -15.27 6.98 -10.62
C ASP A 175 -14.62 6.55 -9.31
N VAL A 176 -13.41 5.96 -9.41
CA VAL A 176 -12.59 5.70 -8.24
C VAL A 176 -11.78 6.96 -7.93
N VAL A 177 -11.85 7.42 -6.70
CA VAL A 177 -11.14 8.62 -6.26
C VAL A 177 -10.15 8.25 -5.16
N VAL A 178 -8.89 8.60 -5.36
CA VAL A 178 -7.86 8.46 -4.33
C VAL A 178 -7.43 9.85 -3.87
N THR A 179 -7.48 10.05 -2.57
CA THR A 179 -6.93 11.22 -1.89
C THR A 179 -5.84 10.79 -0.91
N CYS A 180 -4.97 11.72 -0.54
CA CYS A 180 -3.92 11.43 0.42
C CYS A 180 -3.62 12.63 1.31
N TYR A 181 -2.97 12.37 2.44
CA TYR A 181 -2.27 13.38 3.20
C TYR A 181 -0.93 12.85 3.71
N LYS A 182 0.03 13.72 3.97
CA LYS A 182 1.33 13.37 4.52
C LYS A 182 1.28 13.42 6.05
N SER A 183 1.58 12.28 6.69
CA SER A 183 1.83 12.17 8.13
C SER A 183 3.32 12.28 8.39
N TYR A 184 3.71 13.09 9.37
CA TYR A 184 5.10 13.21 9.82
C TYR A 184 5.39 12.37 11.07
N ALA A 185 4.50 11.45 11.42
CA ALA A 185 4.68 10.51 12.52
C ALA A 185 5.51 9.26 12.11
N HIS A 186 6.36 9.41 11.11
CA HIS A 186 7.33 8.43 10.64
C HIS A 186 8.65 9.14 10.31
N PRO A 187 9.82 8.55 10.66
CA PRO A 187 11.11 9.19 10.49
C PRO A 187 11.42 9.62 9.06
N GLN A 188 12.36 10.56 8.94
CA GLN A 188 12.81 11.24 7.74
C GLN A 188 11.68 12.09 7.11
N ASN A 189 11.08 11.68 6.00
CA ASN A 189 10.16 12.51 5.24
C ASN A 189 8.67 12.25 5.52
N GLY A 190 8.36 11.42 6.50
CA GLY A 190 6.97 11.02 6.77
C GLY A 190 6.42 10.07 5.72
N VAL A 191 5.12 9.80 5.80
CA VAL A 191 4.42 8.79 5.01
C VAL A 191 3.11 9.35 4.45
N PHE A 192 2.73 8.98 3.23
CA PHE A 192 1.40 9.26 2.69
C PHE A 192 0.40 8.24 3.20
N ILE A 193 -0.69 8.74 3.74
CA ILE A 193 -1.88 7.97 4.08
C ILE A 193 -2.84 8.11 2.92
N PHE A 194 -3.28 7.00 2.33
CA PHE A 194 -4.19 6.99 1.19
C PHE A 194 -5.61 6.68 1.61
N ARG A 195 -6.58 7.33 0.97
CA ARG A 195 -8.01 7.06 1.06
C ARG A 195 -8.54 6.79 -0.34
N ILE A 196 -9.11 5.60 -0.56
CA ILE A 196 -9.70 5.16 -1.82
C ILE A 196 -11.21 5.11 -1.64
N GLU A 197 -11.93 5.81 -2.49
CA GLU A 197 -13.39 5.89 -2.46
C GLU A 197 -14.00 5.41 -3.78
N TYR A 198 -15.04 4.59 -3.66
CA TYR A 198 -15.80 4.09 -4.80
C TYR A 198 -17.21 3.66 -4.37
N LYS A 199 -18.25 4.19 -5.03
CA LYS A 199 -19.66 3.82 -4.77
C LYS A 199 -20.02 3.84 -3.28
N GLY A 200 -19.65 4.91 -2.59
CA GLY A 200 -19.92 5.09 -1.16
C GLY A 200 -19.14 4.17 -0.22
N LYS A 201 -18.19 3.37 -0.73
CA LYS A 201 -17.27 2.56 0.06
C LYS A 201 -15.92 3.23 0.17
N THR A 202 -15.25 3.01 1.30
CA THR A 202 -13.99 3.68 1.61
C THR A 202 -12.99 2.72 2.22
N LEU A 203 -11.80 2.66 1.62
CA LEU A 203 -10.59 2.06 2.17
C LEU A 203 -9.63 3.16 2.61
N VAL A 204 -9.04 3.05 3.80
CA VAL A 204 -7.90 3.87 4.24
C VAL A 204 -6.69 2.99 4.50
N TYR A 205 -5.56 3.35 3.89
CA TYR A 205 -4.26 2.70 4.05
C TYR A 205 -3.34 3.62 4.86
N ALA A 206 -3.07 3.25 6.10
CA ALA A 206 -2.31 4.01 7.09
C ALA A 206 -1.15 3.18 7.65
N THR A 207 -0.25 2.74 6.74
CA THR A 207 1.00 2.06 7.11
C THR A 207 2.02 3.04 7.67
N ASP A 208 3.04 2.54 8.37
CA ASP A 208 4.21 3.28 8.84
C ASP A 208 3.85 4.58 9.56
N LYS A 209 2.97 4.44 10.53
CA LYS A 209 2.49 5.59 11.27
C LYS A 209 2.48 5.30 12.76
N GLU A 210 3.29 6.03 13.49
CA GLU A 210 3.21 6.04 14.94
C GLU A 210 1.99 6.83 15.40
N SER A 211 1.09 6.17 16.12
CA SER A 211 -0.07 6.80 16.72
C SER A 211 0.25 7.22 18.15
N TYR A 212 -0.43 8.26 18.63
CA TYR A 212 -0.20 8.82 19.96
C TYR A 212 -1.43 8.63 20.85
N PRO A 213 -1.25 8.48 22.17
CA PRO A 213 -2.36 8.54 23.11
C PRO A 213 -3.21 9.80 22.89
N GLY A 214 -4.52 9.64 22.76
CA GLY A 214 -5.45 10.73 22.44
C GLY A 214 -5.67 10.98 20.94
N GLY A 215 -4.99 10.24 20.09
CA GLY A 215 -5.21 10.16 18.64
C GLY A 215 -4.58 11.30 17.83
N ASP A 216 -4.44 11.03 16.53
CA ASP A 216 -4.05 12.00 15.52
C ASP A 216 -5.31 12.64 14.91
N LYS A 217 -5.57 13.89 15.25
CA LYS A 217 -6.75 14.61 14.76
C LYS A 217 -6.85 14.68 13.24
N LYS A 218 -5.70 14.71 12.52
CA LYS A 218 -5.66 14.73 11.05
C LYS A 218 -6.12 13.38 10.50
N LEU A 219 -5.58 12.27 11.03
CA LEU A 219 -6.00 10.92 10.67
C LEU A 219 -7.48 10.69 11.02
N VAL A 220 -7.90 11.06 12.23
CA VAL A 220 -9.29 10.90 12.67
C VAL A 220 -10.27 11.60 11.73
N LYS A 221 -9.95 12.83 11.29
CA LYS A 221 -10.79 13.54 10.32
C LYS A 221 -10.76 12.89 8.95
N PHE A 222 -9.58 12.49 8.47
CA PHE A 222 -9.37 11.95 7.13
C PHE A 222 -9.98 10.55 6.93
N ALA A 223 -9.85 9.69 7.94
CA ALA A 223 -10.30 8.30 7.89
C ALA A 223 -11.72 8.07 8.46
N LYS A 224 -12.40 9.13 8.89
CA LYS A 224 -13.70 9.01 9.58
C LYS A 224 -14.70 8.16 8.81
N ASN A 225 -15.33 7.21 9.51
CA ASN A 225 -16.37 6.30 9.01
C ASN A 225 -15.94 5.45 7.81
N CYS A 226 -14.65 5.15 7.62
CA CYS A 226 -14.23 4.27 6.53
C CYS A 226 -14.77 2.84 6.73
N ASP A 227 -14.98 2.12 5.62
CA ASP A 227 -15.42 0.73 5.63
C ASP A 227 -14.26 -0.19 6.04
N LEU A 228 -13.04 0.10 5.60
CA LEU A 228 -11.84 -0.66 5.90
C LEU A 228 -10.68 0.28 6.26
N LEU A 229 -10.08 0.07 7.42
CA LEU A 229 -8.81 0.66 7.83
C LEU A 229 -7.73 -0.42 7.79
N ILE A 230 -6.68 -0.22 7.01
CA ILE A 230 -5.43 -0.97 7.10
C ILE A 230 -4.46 -0.08 7.88
N HIS A 231 -3.98 -0.54 9.04
CA HIS A 231 -3.18 0.29 9.95
C HIS A 231 -1.91 -0.42 10.38
N ASP A 232 -0.83 0.35 10.47
CA ASP A 232 0.43 -0.08 11.08
C ASP A 232 0.19 -0.67 12.48
N SER A 233 0.78 -1.82 12.72
CA SER A 233 0.68 -2.57 13.98
C SER A 233 1.95 -3.39 14.18
N GLN A 234 3.10 -2.72 14.01
CA GLN A 234 4.38 -3.41 13.97
C GLN A 234 4.71 -4.07 15.31
N TYR A 235 4.43 -3.39 16.42
CA TYR A 235 4.91 -3.81 17.73
C TYR A 235 3.80 -4.27 18.67
N ALA A 236 4.11 -5.31 19.47
CA ALA A 236 3.42 -5.53 20.72
C ALA A 236 3.80 -4.43 21.73
N THR A 237 2.91 -4.08 22.66
CA THR A 237 3.13 -2.98 23.59
C THR A 237 4.35 -3.17 24.46
N GLU A 238 4.65 -4.41 24.89
CA GLU A 238 5.85 -4.73 25.66
C GLU A 238 7.15 -4.51 24.89
N ASP A 239 7.15 -4.73 23.56
CA ASP A 239 8.32 -4.49 22.72
C ASP A 239 8.46 -2.99 22.39
N TYR A 240 7.35 -2.29 22.18
CA TYR A 240 7.32 -0.85 21.97
C TYR A 240 7.84 -0.07 23.19
N LEU A 241 7.45 -0.48 24.40
CA LEU A 241 7.83 0.12 25.67
C LEU A 241 9.08 -0.50 26.30
N ASN A 242 9.84 -1.31 25.53
CA ASN A 242 11.01 -2.01 26.06
C ASN A 242 12.01 -1.02 26.67
N ILE A 243 12.41 -1.27 27.93
CA ILE A 243 13.29 -0.36 28.68
C ILE A 243 14.73 -0.32 28.17
N TYR A 244 15.17 -1.35 27.45
CA TYR A 244 16.54 -1.43 26.91
C TYR A 244 16.62 -0.93 25.46
N VAL A 245 15.58 -1.19 24.67
CA VAL A 245 15.50 -0.80 23.25
C VAL A 245 14.10 -0.27 22.96
N PRO A 246 13.76 0.94 23.46
CA PRO A 246 12.44 1.53 23.24
C PRO A 246 12.22 1.83 21.77
N LYS A 247 10.99 1.65 21.31
CA LYS A 247 10.60 1.83 19.89
C LYS A 247 9.86 3.15 19.64
N GLN A 248 9.60 3.94 20.68
CA GLN A 248 8.99 5.27 20.55
C GLN A 248 9.84 6.14 19.62
N GLY A 249 9.19 6.78 18.65
CA GLY A 249 9.83 7.61 17.65
C GLY A 249 10.39 6.84 16.44
N PHE A 250 10.22 5.51 16.38
CA PHE A 250 10.59 4.73 15.19
C PHE A 250 9.57 4.87 14.06
N GLY A 251 8.41 5.46 14.37
CA GLY A 251 7.39 5.74 13.37
C GLY A 251 6.36 4.63 13.16
N HIS A 252 6.24 3.71 14.15
CA HIS A 252 5.32 2.58 14.08
C HIS A 252 4.43 2.47 15.31
N SER A 253 3.24 1.88 15.10
CA SER A 253 2.21 1.72 16.13
C SER A 253 2.24 0.34 16.78
N THR A 254 1.54 0.24 17.91
CA THR A 254 1.18 -1.04 18.52
C THR A 254 -0.21 -1.48 18.04
N PHE A 255 -0.58 -2.73 18.35
CA PHE A 255 -1.92 -3.27 18.10
C PHE A 255 -3.00 -2.48 18.85
N GLU A 256 -2.72 -2.06 20.10
CA GLU A 256 -3.64 -1.22 20.88
C GLU A 256 -3.84 0.14 20.25
N MET A 257 -2.77 0.78 19.76
CA MET A 257 -2.86 2.08 19.09
C MET A 257 -3.71 1.99 17.82
N ALA A 258 -3.54 0.93 17.02
CA ALA A 258 -4.35 0.70 15.83
C ALA A 258 -5.85 0.51 16.18
N LEU A 259 -6.14 -0.25 17.25
CA LEU A 259 -7.51 -0.45 17.74
C LEU A 259 -8.12 0.85 18.27
N GLU A 260 -7.34 1.66 18.99
CA GLU A 260 -7.78 2.98 19.44
C GLU A 260 -8.13 3.89 18.25
N VAL A 261 -7.28 3.96 17.23
CA VAL A 261 -7.56 4.71 16.01
C VAL A 261 -8.83 4.22 15.34
N LYS A 262 -9.02 2.89 15.16
CA LYS A 262 -10.25 2.31 14.60
C LYS A 262 -11.50 2.84 15.32
N ASN A 263 -11.47 2.83 16.66
CA ASN A 263 -12.61 3.26 17.48
C ASN A 263 -12.86 4.77 17.36
N GLN A 264 -11.82 5.58 17.36
CA GLN A 264 -11.93 7.04 17.22
C GLN A 264 -12.50 7.48 15.87
N ILE A 265 -12.12 6.79 14.79
CA ILE A 265 -12.62 7.10 13.44
C ILE A 265 -13.94 6.41 13.10
N ASN A 266 -14.42 5.51 13.98
CA ASN A 266 -15.59 4.67 13.74
C ASN A 266 -15.46 3.85 12.44
N ALA A 267 -14.28 3.22 12.21
CA ALA A 267 -14.08 2.34 11.08
C ALA A 267 -14.88 1.05 11.25
N LYS A 268 -15.49 0.54 10.17
CA LYS A 268 -16.29 -0.70 10.23
C LYS A 268 -15.42 -1.93 10.41
N LYS A 269 -14.21 -1.93 9.81
CA LYS A 269 -13.24 -3.00 9.94
C LYS A 269 -11.82 -2.45 10.01
N LEU A 270 -11.00 -3.04 10.90
CA LEU A 270 -9.56 -2.84 10.99
C LEU A 270 -8.84 -4.08 10.47
N VAL A 271 -7.75 -3.87 9.73
CA VAL A 271 -6.75 -4.89 9.45
C VAL A 271 -5.42 -4.43 10.04
N TYR A 272 -4.91 -5.21 11.00
CA TYR A 272 -3.57 -5.04 11.54
C TYR A 272 -2.55 -5.41 10.47
N PHE A 273 -1.58 -4.55 10.24
CA PHE A 273 -0.66 -4.65 9.12
C PHE A 273 0.76 -4.25 9.51
N HIS A 274 1.76 -4.61 8.69
CA HIS A 274 3.15 -4.17 8.84
C HIS A 274 3.84 -4.75 10.09
N TYR A 275 3.77 -6.10 10.25
CA TYR A 275 4.30 -6.78 11.44
C TYR A 275 5.82 -6.73 11.54
N GLU A 276 6.30 -6.68 12.78
CA GLU A 276 7.72 -6.86 13.12
C GLU A 276 8.27 -8.16 12.50
N PRO A 277 9.36 -8.11 11.71
CA PRO A 277 9.89 -9.30 11.04
C PRO A 277 10.35 -10.41 11.98
N THR A 278 10.63 -10.10 13.24
CA THR A 278 11.02 -11.11 14.24
C THR A 278 9.84 -11.89 14.82
N TYR A 279 8.60 -11.48 14.55
CA TYR A 279 7.40 -12.18 15.03
C TYR A 279 7.05 -13.34 14.08
N ASN A 280 7.35 -14.57 14.51
CA ASN A 280 6.96 -15.79 13.82
C ASN A 280 5.44 -16.04 13.93
N ASP A 281 4.96 -17.10 13.29
CA ASP A 281 3.53 -17.45 13.28
C ASP A 281 2.96 -17.67 14.69
N GLU A 282 3.72 -18.33 15.58
CA GLU A 282 3.32 -18.56 16.98
C GLU A 282 3.13 -17.24 17.76
N ARG A 283 4.07 -16.29 17.56
CA ARG A 283 3.97 -14.96 18.18
C ARG A 283 2.76 -14.19 17.66
N LEU A 284 2.54 -14.22 16.35
CA LEU A 284 1.38 -13.55 15.75
C LEU A 284 0.06 -14.23 16.14
N ASP A 285 0.03 -15.55 16.33
CA ASP A 285 -1.14 -16.26 16.84
C ASP A 285 -1.52 -15.78 18.24
N SER A 286 -0.53 -15.62 19.11
CA SER A 286 -0.76 -15.08 20.46
C SER A 286 -1.31 -13.66 20.44
N LEU A 287 -0.86 -12.82 19.49
CA LEU A 287 -1.38 -11.47 19.31
C LEU A 287 -2.79 -11.48 18.66
N GLU A 288 -3.03 -12.40 17.71
CA GLU A 288 -4.37 -12.61 17.12
C GLU A 288 -5.41 -12.96 18.20
N GLU A 289 -5.07 -13.85 19.14
CA GLU A 289 -5.95 -14.22 20.27
C GLU A 289 -6.32 -13.03 21.16
N ILE A 290 -5.40 -12.07 21.33
CA ILE A 290 -5.60 -10.91 22.20
C ILE A 290 -6.37 -9.80 21.47
N TYR A 291 -6.04 -9.51 20.21
CA TYR A 291 -6.48 -8.29 19.52
C TYR A 291 -7.51 -8.52 18.42
N ALA A 292 -7.65 -9.74 17.91
CA ALA A 292 -8.60 -9.99 16.83
C ALA A 292 -10.06 -10.07 17.33
N SER A 293 -10.96 -9.62 16.48
CA SER A 293 -12.41 -9.67 16.67
C SER A 293 -13.10 -9.79 15.31
N ASN A 294 -14.44 -9.78 15.29
CA ASN A 294 -15.19 -9.81 14.03
C ASN A 294 -14.90 -8.59 13.12
N ASP A 295 -14.48 -7.47 13.72
CA ASP A 295 -14.25 -6.19 13.04
C ASP A 295 -12.81 -5.67 13.17
N ALA A 296 -11.90 -6.47 13.71
CA ALA A 296 -10.47 -6.23 13.77
C ALA A 296 -9.71 -7.55 13.52
N ILE A 297 -9.02 -7.66 12.39
CA ILE A 297 -8.42 -8.92 11.93
C ILE A 297 -6.95 -8.74 11.60
N MET A 298 -6.21 -9.83 11.63
CA MET A 298 -4.80 -9.86 11.21
C MET A 298 -4.69 -9.95 9.68
N ALA A 299 -3.81 -9.15 9.09
CA ALA A 299 -3.42 -9.35 7.68
C ALA A 299 -2.66 -10.68 7.53
N LYS A 300 -2.94 -11.38 6.43
CA LYS A 300 -2.21 -12.60 6.02
C LYS A 300 -1.99 -12.52 4.51
N GLU A 301 -0.85 -12.97 4.03
CA GLU A 301 -0.64 -13.09 2.59
C GLU A 301 -1.73 -13.96 1.96
N GLY A 302 -2.28 -13.54 0.84
CA GLY A 302 -3.41 -14.19 0.18
C GLY A 302 -4.80 -13.85 0.75
N LEU A 303 -4.90 -13.20 1.92
CA LEU A 303 -6.20 -12.74 2.44
C LEU A 303 -6.86 -11.76 1.47
N GLU A 304 -8.10 -12.04 1.08
CA GLU A 304 -8.92 -11.18 0.24
C GLU A 304 -10.16 -10.70 1.00
N LEU A 305 -10.45 -9.42 0.93
CA LEU A 305 -11.62 -8.79 1.50
C LEU A 305 -12.42 -8.08 0.40
N SER A 306 -13.75 -8.22 0.41
CA SER A 306 -14.64 -7.47 -0.48
C SER A 306 -15.38 -6.38 0.29
N LEU A 307 -15.41 -5.18 -0.29
CA LEU A 307 -16.16 -4.02 0.21
C LEU A 307 -17.46 -3.83 -0.60
N LEU A 308 -17.50 -4.37 -1.81
CA LEU A 308 -18.67 -4.44 -2.71
C LEU A 308 -18.81 -5.85 -3.26
#